data_bdfedebbf7c80f02798d007f4057bd6e
#
_entry.id   bdfedebbf7c80f02798d007f4057bd6e
#
_cell.length_a   1.000
_cell.length_b   1.000
_cell.length_c   1.000
_cell.angle_alpha   90.00
_cell.angle_beta   90.00
_cell.angle_gamma   90.00
#
_symmetry.space_group_name_H-M   'P 1'
#
loop_
_entity.id
_entity.type
_entity.pdbx_description
1 polymer ?
#
loop_
_entity_poly.entity_id
_entity_poly.type
_entity_poly.pdbx_seq_one_letter_code
_entity_poly.pdbx_strand_id
1 'polypeptide(L)'
;RIFEYRNKMEFSCSDRRWLLPDELGDESIDMGFALGLHVPGTFNKVLDIDRCLLYPSTGNYIVNTIRQEIKKSGRPLYGLRSHEGFWRFVMIRHSVAHDQWLVNIVTSSKDLEVVKTLADELCEKFPNIASVVNNVPASVSSVATGEYEIHLAGEQYLKEKLGPYEFEISANSFFQTNTRGAVVLYDKVKEYAQLTGKENVLDLYSGTGTIPIWLSDSAKEISGIEIVESA
;
A
#
# COMPACT_ATOMS: atom_id res chain seq x y z
N ARG A 1 -12.56 -3.58 -16.37
CA ARG A 1 -11.49 -2.57 -16.49
C ARG A 1 -10.14 -3.30 -16.47
N ILE A 2 -9.28 -3.05 -17.45
CA ILE A 2 -7.99 -3.74 -17.58
C ILE A 2 -6.87 -2.92 -16.92
N PHE A 3 -6.99 -1.58 -16.96
CA PHE A 3 -6.03 -0.63 -16.39
C PHE A 3 -6.66 0.16 -15.25
N GLU A 4 -5.82 0.75 -14.40
CA GLU A 4 -6.19 1.63 -13.28
C GLU A 4 -7.26 1.03 -12.34
N TYR A 5 -7.26 -0.28 -12.14
CA TYR A 5 -8.21 -0.95 -11.26
C TYR A 5 -7.69 -1.18 -9.84
N ARG A 6 -6.37 -1.10 -9.65
CA ARG A 6 -5.78 -1.29 -8.32
C ARG A 6 -5.97 -0.04 -7.48
N ASN A 7 -6.34 -0.27 -6.25
CA ASN A 7 -6.45 0.76 -5.22
C ASN A 7 -5.24 0.78 -4.26
N LYS A 8 -4.30 -0.17 -4.36
CA LYS A 8 -3.09 -0.25 -3.55
C LYS A 8 -1.91 -0.69 -4.41
N MET A 9 -0.78 -0.01 -4.24
CA MET A 9 0.51 -0.40 -4.81
C MET A 9 1.60 -0.24 -3.74
N GLU A 10 2.58 -1.14 -3.81
CA GLU A 10 3.79 -1.10 -2.99
C GLU A 10 5.00 -1.01 -3.91
N PHE A 11 5.83 -0.02 -3.69
CA PHE A 11 7.04 0.24 -4.44
C PHE A 11 8.24 0.03 -3.54
N SER A 12 9.22 -0.73 -4.01
CA SER A 12 10.47 -0.95 -3.30
C SER A 12 11.49 0.11 -3.65
N CYS A 13 12.17 0.63 -2.64
CA CYS A 13 13.41 1.37 -2.82
C CYS A 13 14.58 0.40 -2.93
N SER A 14 15.54 0.65 -3.81
CA SER A 14 16.73 -0.16 -3.96
C SER A 14 17.93 0.68 -4.38
N ASP A 15 19.08 0.42 -3.76
CA ASP A 15 20.38 0.94 -4.14
C ASP A 15 20.95 0.29 -5.41
N ARG A 16 20.18 -0.60 -6.03
CA ARG A 16 20.53 -1.30 -7.28
C ARG A 16 19.34 -1.37 -8.22
N ARG A 17 19.43 -0.60 -9.30
CA ARG A 17 18.48 -0.65 -10.40
C ARG A 17 18.70 -1.92 -11.25
N TRP A 18 17.63 -2.60 -11.60
CA TRP A 18 17.64 -3.62 -12.65
C TRP A 18 17.42 -2.98 -14.00
N LEU A 19 18.36 -3.16 -14.93
CA LEU A 19 18.26 -2.63 -16.28
C LEU A 19 17.38 -3.51 -17.17
N LEU A 20 16.60 -2.88 -18.02
CA LEU A 20 15.93 -3.52 -19.13
C LEU A 20 16.93 -3.82 -20.27
N PRO A 21 16.61 -4.76 -21.20
CA PRO A 21 17.51 -5.11 -22.30
C PRO A 21 17.92 -3.93 -23.17
N ASP A 22 17.05 -2.96 -23.38
CA ASP A 22 17.27 -1.73 -24.16
C ASP A 22 18.05 -0.65 -23.40
N GLU A 23 18.21 -0.81 -22.09
CA GLU A 23 19.01 0.06 -21.23
C GLU A 23 20.45 -0.43 -21.05
N LEU A 24 20.75 -1.64 -21.52
CA LEU A 24 22.09 -2.23 -21.37
C LEU A 24 23.14 -1.48 -22.22
N GLY A 25 24.18 -0.97 -21.54
CA GLY A 25 25.25 -0.20 -22.17
C GLY A 25 25.03 1.31 -22.17
N ASP A 26 23.91 1.80 -21.63
CA ASP A 26 23.70 3.23 -21.42
C ASP A 26 24.33 3.66 -20.08
N GLU A 27 25.52 4.29 -20.17
CA GLU A 27 26.27 4.78 -18.99
C GLU A 27 25.61 6.01 -18.33
N SER A 28 24.60 6.62 -18.93
CA SER A 28 23.89 7.77 -18.34
C SER A 28 22.88 7.34 -17.28
N ILE A 29 22.54 6.05 -17.19
CA ILE A 29 21.57 5.54 -16.25
C ILE A 29 22.17 5.42 -14.84
N ASP A 30 21.51 6.05 -13.88
CA ASP A 30 21.85 5.93 -12.46
C ASP A 30 21.54 4.52 -11.93
N MET A 31 22.57 3.70 -11.80
CA MET A 31 22.46 2.34 -11.29
C MET A 31 22.24 2.27 -9.77
N GLY A 32 22.50 3.35 -9.06
CA GLY A 32 22.40 3.44 -7.59
C GLY A 32 21.00 3.79 -7.08
N PHE A 33 20.01 3.94 -7.98
CA PHE A 33 18.68 4.35 -7.60
C PHE A 33 17.60 3.58 -8.33
N ALA A 34 16.69 2.95 -7.56
CA ALA A 34 15.42 2.46 -8.08
C ALA A 34 14.30 2.67 -7.06
N LEU A 35 13.15 3.15 -7.54
CA LEU A 35 11.87 3.14 -6.84
C LEU A 35 10.85 2.46 -7.75
N GLY A 36 10.47 1.23 -7.45
CA GLY A 36 9.62 0.50 -8.38
C GLY A 36 9.23 -0.90 -7.92
N LEU A 37 9.14 -1.82 -8.83
CA LEU A 37 8.62 -3.16 -8.59
C LEU A 37 9.70 -4.22 -8.73
N HIS A 38 9.57 -5.27 -7.91
CA HIS A 38 10.45 -6.43 -8.01
C HIS A 38 10.27 -7.16 -9.35
N VAL A 39 11.37 -7.59 -9.93
CA VAL A 39 11.37 -8.53 -11.05
C VAL A 39 10.81 -9.88 -10.55
N PRO A 40 9.80 -10.47 -11.22
CA PRO A 40 9.22 -11.73 -10.79
C PRO A 40 10.27 -12.83 -10.54
N GLY A 41 10.10 -13.57 -9.44
CA GLY A 41 11.02 -14.64 -9.04
C GLY A 41 12.35 -14.16 -8.45
N THR A 42 12.51 -12.87 -8.18
CA THR A 42 13.72 -12.32 -7.56
C THR A 42 13.39 -11.51 -6.31
N PHE A 43 14.32 -11.48 -5.34
CA PHE A 43 14.13 -10.69 -4.12
C PHE A 43 14.88 -9.36 -4.14
N ASN A 44 15.94 -9.23 -4.94
CA ASN A 44 16.85 -8.09 -4.90
C ASN A 44 16.97 -7.31 -6.22
N LYS A 45 16.09 -7.62 -7.19
CA LYS A 45 16.06 -6.92 -8.48
C LYS A 45 14.84 -6.03 -8.53
N VAL A 46 15.05 -4.73 -8.58
CA VAL A 46 14.00 -3.72 -8.65
C VAL A 46 14.08 -2.98 -9.97
N LEU A 47 13.00 -3.04 -10.74
CA LEU A 47 12.81 -2.18 -11.90
C LEU A 47 12.45 -0.78 -11.42
N ASP A 48 13.17 0.22 -11.88
CA ASP A 48 12.79 1.61 -11.66
C ASP A 48 11.64 1.95 -12.60
N ILE A 49 10.48 2.30 -12.06
CA ILE A 49 9.29 2.60 -12.86
C ILE A 49 8.73 3.97 -12.51
N ASP A 50 8.46 4.78 -13.50
CA ASP A 50 7.83 6.09 -13.38
C ASP A 50 6.32 6.05 -13.63
N ARG A 51 5.82 4.96 -14.21
CA ARG A 51 4.40 4.75 -14.50
C ARG A 51 3.97 3.30 -14.34
N CYS A 52 2.96 3.06 -13.52
CA CYS A 52 2.22 1.80 -13.43
C CYS A 52 0.84 1.97 -14.08
N LEU A 53 0.55 1.19 -15.13
CA LEU A 53 -0.75 1.26 -15.83
C LEU A 53 -1.91 0.65 -15.03
N LEU A 54 -1.62 -0.17 -14.02
CA LEU A 54 -2.64 -0.76 -13.16
C LEU A 54 -3.17 0.22 -12.11
N TYR A 55 -2.48 1.34 -11.91
CA TYR A 55 -2.73 2.33 -10.88
C TYR A 55 -3.20 3.65 -11.48
N PRO A 56 -4.11 4.40 -10.82
CA PRO A 56 -4.56 5.70 -11.31
C PRO A 56 -3.42 6.68 -11.54
N SER A 57 -3.56 7.55 -12.54
CA SER A 57 -2.50 8.51 -12.93
C SER A 57 -2.05 9.39 -11.76
N THR A 58 -2.98 9.85 -10.90
CA THR A 58 -2.64 10.63 -9.69
C THR A 58 -1.67 9.87 -8.78
N GLY A 59 -1.88 8.55 -8.60
CA GLY A 59 -0.96 7.72 -7.81
C GLY A 59 0.45 7.68 -8.40
N ASN A 60 0.58 7.65 -9.74
CA ASN A 60 1.88 7.75 -10.40
C ASN A 60 2.55 9.12 -10.15
N TYR A 61 1.79 10.22 -10.15
CA TYR A 61 2.33 11.54 -9.81
C TYR A 61 2.80 11.62 -8.35
N ILE A 62 2.04 11.04 -7.42
CA ILE A 62 2.43 10.96 -6.00
C ILE A 62 3.77 10.21 -5.88
N VAL A 63 3.89 9.01 -6.50
CA VAL A 63 5.14 8.21 -6.47
C VAL A 63 6.32 8.99 -7.05
N ASN A 64 6.12 9.69 -8.17
CA ASN A 64 7.19 10.47 -8.79
C ASN A 64 7.58 11.70 -7.95
N THR A 65 6.66 12.32 -7.23
CA THR A 65 6.98 13.36 -6.24
C THR A 65 7.81 12.76 -5.11
N ILE A 66 7.40 11.63 -4.55
CA ILE A 66 8.17 10.92 -3.51
C ILE A 66 9.59 10.58 -4.02
N ARG A 67 9.73 10.09 -5.25
CA ARG A 67 11.02 9.82 -5.89
C ARG A 67 11.93 11.05 -5.87
N GLN A 68 11.40 12.20 -6.22
CA GLN A 68 12.17 13.44 -6.25
C GLN A 68 12.61 13.85 -4.84
N GLU A 69 11.71 13.77 -3.87
CA GLU A 69 12.02 14.13 -2.48
C GLU A 69 13.02 13.15 -1.84
N ILE A 70 12.92 11.85 -2.12
CA ILE A 70 13.92 10.87 -1.72
C ILE A 70 15.30 11.26 -2.27
N LYS A 71 15.40 11.59 -3.55
CA LYS A 71 16.68 12.03 -4.17
C LYS A 71 17.22 13.32 -3.53
N LYS A 72 16.36 14.30 -3.25
CA LYS A 72 16.74 15.56 -2.60
C LYS A 72 17.20 15.37 -1.15
N SER A 73 16.66 14.40 -0.44
CA SER A 73 16.95 14.16 0.97
C SER A 73 18.41 13.79 1.25
N GLY A 74 19.13 13.28 0.23
CA GLY A 74 20.49 12.76 0.37
C GLY A 74 20.59 11.50 1.23
N ARG A 75 19.46 10.96 1.75
CA ARG A 75 19.47 9.72 2.52
C ARG A 75 19.55 8.51 1.57
N PRO A 76 20.38 7.51 1.90
CA PRO A 76 20.59 6.36 1.03
C PRO A 76 19.33 5.48 0.92
N LEU A 77 19.14 4.88 -0.25
CA LEU A 77 18.18 3.81 -0.44
C LEU A 77 18.63 2.54 0.30
N TYR A 78 17.67 1.73 0.72
CA TYR A 78 17.94 0.49 1.42
C TYR A 78 18.45 -0.59 0.47
N GLY A 79 19.66 -1.08 0.73
CA GLY A 79 20.24 -2.20 0.01
C GLY A 79 19.65 -3.52 0.48
N LEU A 80 18.97 -4.23 -0.41
CA LEU A 80 18.30 -5.50 -0.10
C LEU A 80 19.28 -6.65 0.23
N ARG A 81 20.60 -6.46 -0.03
CA ARG A 81 21.66 -7.41 0.31
C ARG A 81 22.51 -6.96 1.47
N SER A 82 22.83 -5.66 1.54
CA SER A 82 23.62 -5.08 2.62
C SER A 82 22.84 -4.91 3.90
N HIS A 83 21.50 -4.77 3.78
CA HIS A 83 20.61 -4.39 4.86
C HIS A 83 20.92 -3.01 5.47
N GLU A 84 21.55 -2.15 4.67
CA GLU A 84 21.89 -0.78 5.04
C GLU A 84 21.14 0.22 4.16
N GLY A 85 20.97 1.43 4.67
CA GLY A 85 20.22 2.51 3.99
C GLY A 85 18.95 2.89 4.73
N PHE A 86 18.30 3.98 4.30
CA PHE A 86 17.19 4.61 5.02
C PHE A 86 15.83 4.32 4.38
N TRP A 87 15.63 4.64 3.09
CA TRP A 87 14.37 4.47 2.39
C TRP A 87 14.15 3.02 1.96
N ARG A 88 13.05 2.39 2.41
CA ARG A 88 12.78 0.96 2.13
C ARG A 88 11.65 0.74 1.16
N PHE A 89 10.45 1.23 1.49
CA PHE A 89 9.24 1.02 0.68
C PHE A 89 8.38 2.27 0.69
N VAL A 90 7.58 2.40 -0.37
CA VAL A 90 6.48 3.34 -0.46
C VAL A 90 5.22 2.56 -0.79
N MET A 91 4.24 2.58 0.09
CA MET A 91 2.92 2.03 -0.17
C MET A 91 1.93 3.17 -0.31
N ILE A 92 1.13 3.13 -1.37
CA ILE A 92 0.09 4.12 -1.63
C ILE A 92 -1.23 3.39 -1.78
N ARG A 93 -2.26 3.90 -1.13
CA ARG A 93 -3.63 3.41 -1.23
C ARG A 93 -4.57 4.53 -1.66
N HIS A 94 -5.50 4.20 -2.56
CA HIS A 94 -6.52 5.09 -3.08
C HIS A 94 -7.90 4.64 -2.62
N SER A 95 -8.66 5.52 -2.01
CA SER A 95 -10.10 5.33 -1.82
C SER A 95 -10.82 5.68 -3.11
N VAL A 96 -11.46 4.68 -3.71
CA VAL A 96 -12.21 4.87 -4.97
C VAL A 96 -13.50 5.65 -4.73
N ALA A 97 -14.10 5.50 -3.54
CA ALA A 97 -15.37 6.13 -3.21
C ALA A 97 -15.20 7.61 -2.83
N HIS A 98 -14.10 7.95 -2.18
CA HIS A 98 -13.87 9.30 -1.65
C HIS A 98 -12.82 10.09 -2.43
N ASP A 99 -12.16 9.46 -3.42
CA ASP A 99 -11.02 10.01 -4.16
C ASP A 99 -9.91 10.56 -3.25
N GLN A 100 -9.60 9.80 -2.19
CA GLN A 100 -8.61 10.14 -1.18
C GLN A 100 -7.44 9.16 -1.22
N TRP A 101 -6.30 9.62 -0.72
CA TRP A 101 -5.05 8.85 -0.76
C TRP A 101 -4.47 8.69 0.64
N LEU A 102 -3.94 7.50 0.91
CA LEU A 102 -3.08 7.23 2.05
C LEU A 102 -1.69 6.87 1.53
N VAL A 103 -0.67 7.52 2.08
CA VAL A 103 0.74 7.26 1.77
C VAL A 103 1.42 6.69 3.01
N ASN A 104 1.98 5.50 2.89
CA ASN A 104 2.81 4.88 3.92
C ASN A 104 4.26 4.84 3.42
N ILE A 105 5.14 5.51 4.13
CA ILE A 105 6.57 5.58 3.86
C ILE A 105 7.27 4.64 4.85
N VAL A 106 8.00 3.66 4.36
CA VAL A 106 8.73 2.72 5.22
C VAL A 106 10.21 3.06 5.20
N THR A 107 10.76 3.32 6.38
CA THR A 107 12.18 3.64 6.59
C THR A 107 12.84 2.63 7.53
N SER A 108 14.17 2.49 7.47
CA SER A 108 14.91 1.56 8.33
C SER A 108 15.08 2.06 9.76
N SER A 109 14.94 3.38 9.97
CA SER A 109 15.13 4.05 11.24
C SER A 109 14.25 5.30 11.31
N LYS A 110 14.13 5.86 12.52
CA LYS A 110 13.38 7.10 12.75
C LYS A 110 14.22 8.32 12.36
N ASP A 111 13.69 9.14 11.46
CA ASP A 111 14.23 10.47 11.16
C ASP A 111 13.01 11.36 10.82
N LEU A 112 12.43 11.94 11.88
CA LEU A 112 11.17 12.69 11.78
C LEU A 112 11.30 13.94 10.91
N GLU A 113 12.45 14.58 10.87
CA GLU A 113 12.67 15.80 10.09
C GLU A 113 12.53 15.49 8.60
N VAL A 114 13.23 14.45 8.14
CA VAL A 114 13.23 14.05 6.72
C VAL A 114 11.86 13.56 6.27
N VAL A 115 11.21 12.68 7.05
CA VAL A 115 9.90 12.14 6.64
C VAL A 115 8.78 13.16 6.76
N LYS A 116 8.88 14.10 7.71
CA LYS A 116 7.91 15.19 7.87
C LYS A 116 8.00 16.16 6.71
N THR A 117 9.21 16.55 6.29
CA THR A 117 9.42 17.38 5.10
C THR A 117 8.77 16.77 3.86
N LEU A 118 8.95 15.47 3.64
CA LEU A 118 8.29 14.74 2.56
C LEU A 118 6.76 14.76 2.69
N ALA A 119 6.23 14.53 3.90
CA ALA A 119 4.78 14.54 4.14
C ALA A 119 4.16 15.91 3.86
N ASP A 120 4.81 16.98 4.29
CA ASP A 120 4.34 18.35 4.09
C ASP A 120 4.31 18.71 2.59
N GLU A 121 5.35 18.36 1.83
CA GLU A 121 5.41 18.53 0.38
C GLU A 121 4.30 17.76 -0.37
N LEU A 122 4.02 16.55 0.09
CA LEU A 122 2.96 15.72 -0.48
C LEU A 122 1.56 16.32 -0.21
N CYS A 123 1.30 16.76 1.01
CA CYS A 123 0.01 17.36 1.36
C CYS A 123 -0.21 18.71 0.67
N GLU A 124 0.85 19.50 0.45
CA GLU A 124 0.77 20.74 -0.30
C GLU A 124 0.43 20.52 -1.78
N LYS A 125 1.10 19.53 -2.42
CA LYS A 125 0.91 19.25 -3.85
C LYS A 125 -0.37 18.47 -4.15
N PHE A 126 -0.82 17.63 -3.22
CA PHE A 126 -1.96 16.72 -3.43
C PHE A 126 -2.98 16.89 -2.30
N PRO A 127 -3.93 17.82 -2.43
CA PRO A 127 -4.94 18.09 -1.40
C PRO A 127 -5.82 16.87 -1.05
N ASN A 128 -5.89 15.87 -1.93
CA ASN A 128 -6.64 14.64 -1.71
C ASN A 128 -5.86 13.60 -0.90
N ILE A 129 -4.63 13.89 -0.44
CA ILE A 129 -3.94 13.02 0.50
C ILE A 129 -4.60 13.20 1.87
N ALA A 130 -5.32 12.16 2.28
CA ALA A 130 -6.03 12.14 3.56
C ALA A 130 -5.14 11.69 4.71
N SER A 131 -4.10 10.90 4.44
CA SER A 131 -3.22 10.34 5.48
C SER A 131 -1.80 10.13 4.97
N VAL A 132 -0.82 10.52 5.78
CA VAL A 132 0.59 10.17 5.58
C VAL A 132 1.14 9.58 6.86
N VAL A 133 1.71 8.38 6.76
CA VAL A 133 2.32 7.67 7.88
C VAL A 133 3.74 7.23 7.55
N ASN A 134 4.57 7.09 8.57
CA ASN A 134 5.88 6.45 8.47
C ASN A 134 5.90 5.19 9.31
N ASN A 135 6.18 4.06 8.68
CA ASN A 135 6.39 2.80 9.35
C ASN A 135 7.89 2.49 9.47
N VAL A 136 8.30 2.07 10.66
CA VAL A 136 9.68 1.66 10.95
C VAL A 136 9.66 0.22 11.45
N PRO A 137 10.07 -0.78 10.64
CA PRO A 137 10.12 -2.18 11.05
C PRO A 137 11.21 -2.42 12.09
N ALA A 138 10.92 -3.25 13.09
CA ALA A 138 11.93 -3.67 14.09
C ALA A 138 12.95 -4.68 13.53
N SER A 139 12.64 -5.30 12.41
CA SER A 139 13.49 -6.35 11.82
C SER A 139 13.78 -6.11 10.34
N VAL A 140 14.70 -6.90 9.81
CA VAL A 140 15.11 -6.90 8.39
C VAL A 140 14.01 -7.43 7.44
N SER A 141 12.78 -7.62 7.93
CA SER A 141 11.68 -8.19 7.13
C SER A 141 11.41 -7.40 5.85
N SER A 142 11.05 -8.12 4.78
CA SER A 142 10.71 -7.55 3.47
C SER A 142 9.24 -7.07 3.35
N VAL A 143 8.56 -6.83 4.47
CA VAL A 143 7.18 -6.37 4.50
C VAL A 143 7.07 -4.87 4.77
N ALA A 144 6.08 -4.25 4.13
CA ALA A 144 5.80 -2.81 4.26
C ALA A 144 5.10 -2.44 5.58
N THR A 145 4.99 -3.37 6.54
CA THR A 145 4.43 -3.15 7.87
C THR A 145 5.55 -2.89 8.87
N GLY A 146 5.35 -1.96 9.79
CA GLY A 146 6.32 -1.60 10.81
C GLY A 146 5.83 -1.91 12.22
N GLU A 147 6.76 -2.11 13.15
CA GLU A 147 6.47 -2.21 14.59
C GLU A 147 6.12 -0.83 15.18
N TYR A 148 6.62 0.23 14.55
CA TYR A 148 6.32 1.60 14.94
C TYR A 148 5.68 2.33 13.75
N GLU A 149 4.41 2.69 13.89
CA GLU A 149 3.72 3.59 12.99
C GLU A 149 3.73 5.01 13.57
N ILE A 150 4.21 5.95 12.78
CA ILE A 150 4.26 7.37 13.12
C ILE A 150 3.32 8.10 12.18
N HIS A 151 2.27 8.67 12.72
CA HIS A 151 1.36 9.52 11.96
C HIS A 151 2.03 10.87 11.68
N LEU A 152 2.14 11.24 10.40
CA LEU A 152 2.83 12.45 9.96
C LEU A 152 1.87 13.59 9.61
N ALA A 153 0.77 13.26 8.93
CA ALA A 153 -0.22 14.26 8.50
C ALA A 153 -1.59 13.63 8.20
N GLY A 154 -2.65 14.42 8.33
CA GLY A 154 -4.03 14.10 7.95
C GLY A 154 -4.77 13.23 8.95
N GLU A 155 -5.59 12.31 8.45
CA GLU A 155 -6.43 11.41 9.23
C GLU A 155 -5.67 10.12 9.59
N GLN A 156 -6.10 9.43 10.65
CA GLN A 156 -5.48 8.18 11.08
C GLN A 156 -5.79 7.03 10.11
N TYR A 157 -6.96 7.05 9.47
CA TYR A 157 -7.46 6.01 8.59
C TYR A 157 -7.89 6.59 7.25
N LEU A 158 -7.82 5.77 6.21
CA LEU A 158 -8.45 6.04 4.93
C LEU A 158 -9.84 5.44 4.91
N LYS A 159 -10.87 6.21 4.57
CA LYS A 159 -12.23 5.71 4.41
C LYS A 159 -12.44 5.16 3.00
N GLU A 160 -13.06 4.00 2.89
CA GLU A 160 -13.43 3.39 1.60
C GLU A 160 -14.81 2.77 1.68
N LYS A 161 -15.58 2.81 0.60
CA LYS A 161 -16.87 2.14 0.48
C LYS A 161 -16.78 0.84 -0.28
N LEU A 162 -17.40 -0.19 0.26
CA LEU A 162 -17.60 -1.46 -0.40
C LEU A 162 -19.11 -1.80 -0.38
N GLY A 163 -19.77 -1.59 -1.51
CA GLY A 163 -21.25 -1.63 -1.57
C GLY A 163 -21.89 -0.63 -0.61
N PRO A 164 -22.79 -1.07 0.30
CA PRO A 164 -23.45 -0.18 1.26
C PRO A 164 -22.59 0.14 2.50
N TYR A 165 -21.46 -0.56 2.70
CA TYR A 165 -20.64 -0.47 3.91
C TYR A 165 -19.47 0.48 3.72
N GLU A 166 -19.16 1.23 4.79
CA GLU A 166 -17.96 2.08 4.88
C GLU A 166 -16.95 1.45 5.85
N PHE A 167 -15.67 1.44 5.43
CA PHE A 167 -14.56 0.86 6.17
C PHE A 167 -13.52 1.92 6.47
N GLU A 168 -12.93 1.87 7.65
CA GLU A 168 -11.73 2.60 8.02
C GLU A 168 -10.52 1.68 7.84
N ILE A 169 -9.57 2.11 7.01
CA ILE A 169 -8.45 1.28 6.60
C ILE A 169 -7.16 1.94 7.08
N SER A 170 -6.43 1.27 7.96
CA SER A 170 -5.09 1.70 8.38
C SER A 170 -4.04 1.42 7.29
N ALA A 171 -2.86 2.00 7.44
CA ALA A 171 -1.75 1.73 6.54
C ALA A 171 -1.36 0.24 6.51
N ASN A 172 -1.47 -0.44 7.65
CA ASN A 172 -1.07 -1.84 7.82
C ASN A 172 -2.21 -2.84 7.55
N SER A 173 -3.47 -2.39 7.46
CA SER A 173 -4.62 -3.27 7.25
C SER A 173 -4.62 -3.90 5.86
N PHE A 174 -4.96 -5.18 5.80
CA PHE A 174 -5.30 -5.81 4.53
C PHE A 174 -6.67 -5.33 4.05
N PHE A 175 -6.75 -4.92 2.81
CA PHE A 175 -8.00 -4.65 2.10
C PHE A 175 -7.83 -5.04 0.64
N GLN A 176 -8.87 -5.56 0.00
CA GLN A 176 -8.80 -6.00 -1.41
C GLN A 176 -8.33 -4.89 -2.33
N THR A 177 -7.31 -5.19 -3.15
CA THR A 177 -6.65 -4.19 -4.00
C THR A 177 -7.44 -3.76 -5.23
N ASN A 178 -8.62 -4.32 -5.43
CA ASN A 178 -9.56 -3.95 -6.48
C ASN A 178 -10.97 -3.84 -5.87
N THR A 179 -11.35 -2.65 -5.43
CA THR A 179 -12.63 -2.39 -4.74
C THR A 179 -13.83 -2.90 -5.55
N ARG A 180 -13.87 -2.65 -6.86
CA ARG A 180 -14.97 -3.10 -7.73
C ARG A 180 -14.99 -4.61 -7.91
N GLY A 181 -13.81 -5.22 -8.04
CA GLY A 181 -13.67 -6.67 -8.11
C GLY A 181 -14.06 -7.36 -6.80
N ALA A 182 -13.78 -6.73 -5.67
CA ALA A 182 -14.15 -7.23 -4.34
C ALA A 182 -15.67 -7.34 -4.17
N VAL A 183 -16.43 -6.35 -4.63
CA VAL A 183 -17.90 -6.42 -4.63
C VAL A 183 -18.39 -7.66 -5.37
N VAL A 184 -17.90 -7.87 -6.60
CA VAL A 184 -18.30 -9.04 -7.42
C VAL A 184 -17.88 -10.35 -6.73
N LEU A 185 -16.70 -10.39 -6.12
CA LEU A 185 -16.23 -11.57 -5.38
C LEU A 185 -17.13 -11.86 -4.18
N TYR A 186 -17.47 -10.85 -3.40
CA TYR A 186 -18.26 -11.03 -2.18
C TYR A 186 -19.74 -11.33 -2.49
N ASP A 187 -20.28 -10.82 -3.58
CA ASP A 187 -21.60 -11.24 -4.10
C ASP A 187 -21.59 -12.74 -4.45
N LYS A 188 -20.49 -13.25 -5.04
CA LYS A 188 -20.36 -14.68 -5.32
C LYS A 188 -20.19 -15.50 -4.03
N VAL A 189 -19.48 -15.02 -3.04
CA VAL A 189 -19.42 -15.66 -1.72
C VAL A 189 -20.81 -15.74 -1.11
N LYS A 190 -21.61 -14.65 -1.14
CA LYS A 190 -22.99 -14.61 -0.65
C LYS A 190 -23.88 -15.58 -1.40
N GLU A 191 -23.79 -15.64 -2.72
CA GLU A 191 -24.54 -16.57 -3.57
C GLU A 191 -24.24 -18.03 -3.21
N TYR A 192 -22.95 -18.39 -3.05
CA TYR A 192 -22.55 -19.77 -2.75
C TYR A 192 -22.77 -20.16 -1.30
N ALA A 193 -22.76 -19.24 -0.37
CA ALA A 193 -23.05 -19.49 1.04
C ALA A 193 -24.53 -19.91 1.26
N GLN A 194 -25.45 -19.52 0.38
CA GLN A 194 -26.89 -19.90 0.41
C GLN A 194 -27.52 -19.70 1.79
N LEU A 195 -27.14 -18.65 2.50
CA LEU A 195 -27.63 -18.33 3.83
C LEU A 195 -29.13 -17.98 3.79
N THR A 196 -29.86 -18.47 4.78
CA THR A 196 -31.33 -18.32 4.91
C THR A 196 -31.77 -17.41 6.06
N GLY A 197 -30.79 -16.82 6.77
CA GLY A 197 -31.02 -16.03 7.98
C GLY A 197 -31.10 -16.87 9.28
N LYS A 198 -30.81 -18.17 9.21
CA LYS A 198 -30.86 -19.08 10.37
C LYS A 198 -29.50 -19.61 10.78
N GLU A 199 -28.50 -19.45 9.94
CA GLU A 199 -27.16 -20.01 10.11
C GLU A 199 -26.32 -19.13 11.05
N ASN A 200 -25.49 -19.79 11.86
CA ASN A 200 -24.38 -19.18 12.56
C ASN A 200 -23.14 -19.38 11.67
N VAL A 201 -22.47 -18.29 11.32
CA VAL A 201 -21.31 -18.28 10.41
C VAL A 201 -20.06 -17.93 11.22
N LEU A 202 -18.97 -18.67 10.98
CA LEU A 202 -17.67 -18.38 11.54
C LEU A 202 -16.70 -18.05 10.40
N ASP A 203 -16.11 -16.87 10.41
CA ASP A 203 -15.05 -16.47 9.52
C ASP A 203 -13.69 -16.61 10.21
N LEU A 204 -12.83 -17.44 9.65
CA LEU A 204 -11.46 -17.64 10.12
C LEU A 204 -10.51 -16.77 9.32
N TYR A 205 -9.63 -16.05 10.02
CA TYR A 205 -8.72 -15.04 9.43
C TYR A 205 -9.50 -13.86 8.82
N SER A 206 -10.42 -13.30 9.61
CA SER A 206 -11.41 -12.33 9.12
C SER A 206 -10.82 -11.00 8.66
N GLY A 207 -9.57 -10.69 9.00
CA GLY A 207 -8.92 -9.42 8.67
C GLY A 207 -9.77 -8.23 9.10
N THR A 208 -9.99 -7.28 8.20
CA THR A 208 -10.87 -6.11 8.43
C THR A 208 -12.38 -6.43 8.49
N GLY A 209 -12.75 -7.72 8.53
CA GLY A 209 -14.14 -8.16 8.63
C GLY A 209 -14.98 -7.94 7.37
N THR A 210 -14.38 -7.74 6.21
CA THR A 210 -15.13 -7.38 4.98
C THR A 210 -16.11 -8.46 4.54
N ILE A 211 -15.75 -9.75 4.63
CA ILE A 211 -16.64 -10.86 4.27
C ILE A 211 -17.76 -11.04 5.30
N PRO A 212 -17.50 -11.12 6.62
CA PRO A 212 -18.53 -11.19 7.65
C PRO A 212 -19.55 -10.04 7.52
N ILE A 213 -19.08 -8.81 7.36
CA ILE A 213 -19.94 -7.64 7.19
C ILE A 213 -20.80 -7.75 5.93
N TRP A 214 -20.23 -8.24 4.81
CA TRP A 214 -20.97 -8.44 3.56
C TRP A 214 -22.08 -9.47 3.68
N LEU A 215 -21.91 -10.48 4.51
CA LEU A 215 -22.89 -11.55 4.74
C LEU A 215 -23.88 -11.26 5.87
N SER A 216 -23.68 -10.17 6.62
CA SER A 216 -24.36 -9.93 7.92
C SER A 216 -25.89 -9.85 7.81
N ASP A 217 -26.41 -9.39 6.69
CA ASP A 217 -27.85 -9.31 6.44
C ASP A 217 -28.52 -10.66 6.08
N SER A 218 -27.70 -11.69 5.81
CA SER A 218 -28.15 -13.00 5.32
C SER A 218 -27.96 -14.13 6.33
N ALA A 219 -27.33 -13.87 7.47
CA ALA A 219 -27.08 -14.86 8.52
C ALA A 219 -27.79 -14.49 9.81
N LYS A 220 -27.99 -15.46 10.72
CA LYS A 220 -28.51 -15.22 12.06
C LYS A 220 -27.46 -14.56 12.94
N GLU A 221 -26.25 -15.04 12.85
CA GLU A 221 -25.09 -14.56 13.61
C GLU A 221 -23.82 -14.82 12.84
N ILE A 222 -22.88 -13.87 12.89
CA ILE A 222 -21.57 -14.05 12.29
C ILE A 222 -20.50 -13.68 13.32
N SER A 223 -19.53 -14.57 13.50
CA SER A 223 -18.34 -14.38 14.32
C SER A 223 -17.09 -14.40 13.45
N GLY A 224 -16.16 -13.48 13.67
CA GLY A 224 -14.85 -13.44 13.01
C GLY A 224 -13.73 -13.73 14.02
N ILE A 225 -12.68 -14.41 13.57
CA ILE A 225 -11.44 -14.62 14.32
C ILE A 225 -10.28 -14.04 13.52
N GLU A 226 -9.58 -13.10 14.12
CA GLU A 226 -8.38 -12.47 13.58
C GLU A 226 -7.31 -12.39 14.67
N ILE A 227 -6.03 -12.68 14.31
CA ILE A 227 -4.91 -12.62 15.24
C ILE A 227 -4.23 -11.25 15.26
N VAL A 228 -4.38 -10.49 14.17
CA VAL A 228 -3.78 -9.16 14.02
C VAL A 228 -4.69 -8.13 14.65
N GLU A 229 -4.30 -7.60 15.80
CA GLU A 229 -5.11 -6.65 16.60
C GLU A 229 -5.47 -5.37 15.84
N SER A 230 -4.60 -4.93 14.91
CA SER A 230 -4.80 -3.73 14.08
C SER A 230 -5.55 -3.96 12.77
N ALA A 231 -6.08 -5.17 12.56
CA ALA A 231 -6.78 -5.52 11.31
C ALA A 231 -8.19 -4.92 11.23
#